data_8cb8a445cb1ae6dcf115319b599c0214
#
_entry.id   8cb8a445cb1ae6dcf115319b599c0214
#
_cell.length_a   1.000
_cell.length_b   1.000
_cell.length_c   1.000
_cell.angle_alpha   90.00
_cell.angle_beta   90.00
_cell.angle_gamma   90.00
#
_symmetry.space_group_name_H-M   'P 1'
#
loop_
_entity.id
_entity.type
_entity.pdbx_description
1 polymer ?
#
loop_
_entity_poly.entity_id
_entity_poly.type
_entity_poly.pdbx_seq_one_letter_code
_entity_poly.pdbx_strand_id
1 'polypeptide(L)'
;MTICLVGSEMCIRDSFIKSKIYSTVKNKKYADILTNFDHPFTAKRPTLNTNYYEMFNKKNVELVDLKQSPIIKITKRGIKTKKGEYILDKIIFATGFDALTGSILKLNITGKKGINLSKFWRKGPKSFLGLLVPNFPNLFIVSGPGSPSVLTNVPVQIEQHVNWITNCIKYLEKNRKKSIETTNLAAKKWQKEIMNLVKKTLFMKAKSSWYKGDNIPGKPKTFLPYPGGMPKYKNECLKVEKNKYKDCLLYTSDAADEVV
;
A
#
# COMPACT_ATOMS: atom_id res chain seq x y z
N MET A 1 -21.04 -5.27 -16.95
CA MET A 1 -20.68 -6.64 -16.49
C MET A 1 -21.23 -6.84 -15.10
N THR A 2 -22.18 -7.71 -14.95
CA THR A 2 -23.08 -7.88 -13.81
C THR A 2 -22.35 -8.37 -12.56
N ILE A 3 -22.68 -7.83 -11.40
CA ILE A 3 -22.13 -8.18 -10.05
C ILE A 3 -22.16 -9.71 -9.78
N CYS A 4 -23.04 -10.44 -10.41
CA CYS A 4 -23.18 -11.91 -10.28
C CYS A 4 -22.00 -12.68 -10.91
N LEU A 5 -21.41 -12.20 -12.01
CA LEU A 5 -20.25 -12.82 -12.67
C LEU A 5 -18.98 -12.69 -11.83
N VAL A 6 -18.79 -11.57 -11.14
CA VAL A 6 -17.61 -11.37 -10.25
C VAL A 6 -17.60 -12.35 -9.09
N GLY A 7 -18.75 -12.72 -8.54
CA GLY A 7 -18.87 -13.69 -7.46
C GLY A 7 -18.53 -15.13 -7.91
N SER A 8 -19.04 -15.56 -9.06
CA SER A 8 -18.79 -16.90 -9.61
C SER A 8 -17.33 -17.09 -10.06
N GLU A 9 -16.76 -16.10 -10.77
CA GLU A 9 -15.34 -16.12 -11.16
C GLU A 9 -14.38 -16.18 -9.95
N MET A 10 -14.72 -15.50 -8.88
CA MET A 10 -13.96 -15.53 -7.63
C MET A 10 -13.97 -16.93 -7.02
N CYS A 11 -15.14 -17.57 -6.92
CA CYS A 11 -15.27 -18.94 -6.40
C CYS A 11 -14.52 -19.96 -7.27
N ILE A 12 -14.59 -19.81 -8.59
CA ILE A 12 -13.87 -20.68 -9.54
C ILE A 12 -12.35 -20.54 -9.35
N ARG A 13 -11.83 -19.33 -9.24
CA ARG A 13 -10.39 -19.10 -9.03
C ARG A 13 -9.92 -19.63 -7.68
N ASP A 14 -10.67 -19.36 -6.62
CA ASP A 14 -10.35 -19.87 -5.27
C ASP A 14 -10.35 -21.40 -5.26
N SER A 15 -11.34 -22.05 -5.89
CA SER A 15 -11.45 -23.50 -6.00
C SER A 15 -10.30 -24.07 -6.85
N PHE A 16 -9.94 -23.44 -7.96
CA PHE A 16 -8.82 -23.85 -8.80
C PHE A 16 -7.50 -23.83 -8.01
N ILE A 17 -7.20 -22.73 -7.30
CA ILE A 17 -5.96 -22.61 -6.51
C ILE A 17 -5.94 -23.68 -5.41
N LYS A 18 -7.02 -23.87 -4.69
CA LYS A 18 -7.13 -24.91 -3.67
C LYS A 18 -6.88 -26.29 -4.26
N SER A 19 -7.52 -26.62 -5.39
CA SER A 19 -7.31 -27.91 -6.05
C SER A 19 -5.85 -28.14 -6.45
N LYS A 20 -5.16 -27.10 -6.94
CA LYS A 20 -3.72 -27.16 -7.25
C LYS A 20 -2.87 -27.40 -6.02
N ILE A 21 -3.17 -26.77 -4.90
CA ILE A 21 -2.44 -26.99 -3.64
C ILE A 21 -2.66 -28.42 -3.16
N TYR A 22 -3.91 -28.92 -3.16
CA TYR A 22 -4.21 -30.30 -2.76
C TYR A 22 -3.57 -31.34 -3.68
N SER A 23 -3.46 -31.08 -4.99
CA SER A 23 -2.78 -32.01 -5.90
C SER A 23 -1.25 -32.01 -5.74
N THR A 24 -0.67 -30.92 -5.23
CA THR A 24 0.78 -30.76 -5.05
C THR A 24 1.25 -31.22 -3.67
N VAL A 25 0.53 -30.86 -2.60
CA VAL A 25 0.90 -31.14 -1.21
C VAL A 25 0.31 -32.47 -0.77
N LYS A 26 1.13 -33.50 -0.61
CA LYS A 26 0.73 -34.87 -0.26
C LYS A 26 0.14 -34.99 1.15
N ASN A 27 0.67 -34.21 2.10
CA ASN A 27 0.15 -34.19 3.46
C ASN A 27 -1.15 -33.38 3.53
N LYS A 28 -2.29 -34.08 3.69
CA LYS A 28 -3.62 -33.46 3.73
C LYS A 28 -3.74 -32.35 4.78
N LYS A 29 -3.17 -32.56 5.98
CA LYS A 29 -3.18 -31.56 7.05
C LYS A 29 -2.45 -30.29 6.65
N TYR A 30 -1.32 -30.38 5.94
CA TYR A 30 -0.61 -29.22 5.41
C TYR A 30 -1.42 -28.55 4.29
N ALA A 31 -2.03 -29.33 3.39
CA ALA A 31 -2.89 -28.79 2.35
C ALA A 31 -4.06 -28.00 2.94
N ASP A 32 -4.72 -28.52 4.00
CA ASP A 32 -5.82 -27.85 4.71
C ASP A 32 -5.37 -26.51 5.31
N ILE A 33 -4.20 -26.45 5.93
CA ILE A 33 -3.62 -25.20 6.48
C ILE A 33 -3.32 -24.20 5.36
N LEU A 34 -2.67 -24.65 4.29
CA LEU A 34 -2.26 -23.81 3.17
C LEU A 34 -3.41 -23.29 2.31
N THR A 35 -4.54 -23.96 2.33
CA THR A 35 -5.78 -23.57 1.63
C THR A 35 -6.77 -22.77 2.49
N ASN A 36 -6.48 -22.59 3.77
CA ASN A 36 -7.32 -21.81 4.69
C ASN A 36 -7.07 -20.32 4.53
N PHE A 37 -7.39 -19.78 3.35
CA PHE A 37 -7.28 -18.36 3.06
C PHE A 37 -8.32 -17.54 3.86
N ASP A 38 -7.89 -16.39 4.39
CA ASP A 38 -8.73 -15.42 5.08
C ASP A 38 -9.29 -14.32 4.16
N HIS A 39 -9.06 -14.46 2.85
CA HIS A 39 -9.43 -13.48 1.84
C HIS A 39 -9.62 -14.14 0.46
N PRO A 40 -10.45 -13.55 -0.41
CA PRO A 40 -10.58 -13.99 -1.80
C PRO A 40 -9.27 -13.82 -2.57
N PHE A 41 -9.05 -14.64 -3.58
CA PHE A 41 -7.94 -14.47 -4.52
C PHE A 41 -7.95 -13.03 -5.09
N THR A 42 -6.79 -12.44 -5.26
CA THR A 42 -6.56 -11.03 -5.68
C THR A 42 -6.91 -9.94 -4.66
N ALA A 43 -7.57 -10.24 -3.55
CA ALA A 43 -7.76 -9.25 -2.47
C ALA A 43 -6.44 -8.82 -1.79
N LYS A 44 -5.42 -9.66 -1.91
CA LYS A 44 -3.99 -9.34 -1.68
C LYS A 44 -3.24 -9.62 -2.97
N ARG A 45 -2.03 -9.07 -3.14
CA ARG A 45 -1.23 -9.34 -4.32
C ARG A 45 -0.84 -10.82 -4.37
N PRO A 46 -1.27 -11.58 -5.39
CA PRO A 46 -0.81 -12.95 -5.55
C PRO A 46 0.67 -12.94 -5.94
N THR A 47 1.42 -13.86 -5.36
CA THR A 47 2.82 -14.09 -5.68
C THR A 47 2.96 -15.29 -6.61
N LEU A 48 3.87 -15.19 -7.58
CA LEU A 48 4.32 -16.37 -8.31
C LEU A 48 5.25 -17.18 -7.41
N ASN A 49 5.17 -18.50 -7.50
CA ASN A 49 6.07 -19.38 -6.76
C ASN A 49 6.81 -20.34 -7.69
N THR A 50 7.96 -20.79 -7.21
CA THR A 50 8.70 -21.91 -7.81
C THR A 50 8.99 -22.91 -6.70
N ASN A 51 8.38 -24.10 -6.80
CA ASN A 51 8.55 -25.21 -5.84
C ASN A 51 8.17 -24.88 -4.38
N TYR A 52 7.35 -23.83 -4.13
CA TYR A 52 6.95 -23.46 -2.76
C TYR A 52 6.05 -24.55 -2.12
N TYR A 53 5.07 -25.02 -2.85
CA TYR A 53 4.16 -26.05 -2.33
C TYR A 53 4.82 -27.42 -2.30
N GLU A 54 5.67 -27.74 -3.27
CA GLU A 54 6.42 -28.98 -3.37
C GLU A 54 7.38 -29.18 -2.20
N MET A 55 7.91 -28.09 -1.60
CA MET A 55 8.82 -28.19 -0.48
C MET A 55 8.16 -28.83 0.75
N PHE A 56 6.84 -28.69 0.94
CA PHE A 56 6.12 -29.30 2.06
C PHE A 56 6.02 -30.84 1.99
N ASN A 57 6.44 -31.44 0.88
CA ASN A 57 6.55 -32.90 0.73
C ASN A 57 7.92 -33.44 1.20
N LYS A 58 8.87 -32.58 1.52
CA LYS A 58 10.19 -33.00 2.00
C LYS A 58 10.13 -33.36 3.48
N LYS A 59 10.84 -34.43 3.87
CA LYS A 59 10.87 -34.95 5.26
C LYS A 59 11.45 -33.96 6.28
N ASN A 60 12.31 -33.06 5.83
CA ASN A 60 12.99 -32.05 6.67
C ASN A 60 12.25 -30.70 6.70
N VAL A 61 11.02 -30.62 6.20
CA VAL A 61 10.18 -29.40 6.23
C VAL A 61 8.97 -29.64 7.11
N GLU A 62 8.79 -28.80 8.10
CA GLU A 62 7.62 -28.80 8.99
C GLU A 62 6.82 -27.50 8.82
N LEU A 63 5.49 -27.60 8.72
CA LEU A 63 4.58 -26.47 8.70
C LEU A 63 3.91 -26.31 10.06
N VAL A 64 4.12 -25.17 10.69
CA VAL A 64 3.51 -24.81 11.98
C VAL A 64 2.41 -23.78 11.76
N ASP A 65 1.17 -24.15 12.08
CA ASP A 65 0.02 -23.22 12.03
C ASP A 65 0.02 -22.32 13.27
N LEU A 66 0.42 -21.08 13.11
CA LEU A 66 0.45 -20.08 14.18
C LEU A 66 -0.95 -19.65 14.67
N LYS A 67 -2.03 -19.95 13.92
CA LYS A 67 -3.40 -19.71 14.42
C LYS A 67 -3.75 -20.69 15.55
N GLN A 68 -3.25 -21.94 15.44
CA GLN A 68 -3.46 -22.97 16.45
C GLN A 68 -2.34 -23.02 17.50
N SER A 69 -1.14 -22.64 17.12
CA SER A 69 0.04 -22.67 17.97
C SER A 69 0.82 -21.35 17.92
N PRO A 70 0.25 -20.25 18.47
CA PRO A 70 0.91 -18.94 18.43
C PRO A 70 2.29 -18.97 19.12
N ILE A 71 3.19 -18.15 18.61
CA ILE A 71 4.50 -17.90 19.21
C ILE A 71 4.30 -17.21 20.56
N ILE A 72 4.89 -17.78 21.62
CA ILE A 72 4.88 -17.21 22.96
C ILE A 72 6.11 -16.34 23.16
N LYS A 73 7.29 -16.86 22.81
CA LYS A 73 8.56 -16.12 22.92
C LYS A 73 9.65 -16.75 22.08
N ILE A 74 10.65 -15.95 21.77
CA ILE A 74 11.95 -16.43 21.27
C ILE A 74 12.80 -16.79 22.47
N THR A 75 13.45 -17.95 22.44
CA THR A 75 14.34 -18.46 23.48
C THR A 75 15.79 -18.44 22.99
N LYS A 76 16.72 -18.75 23.86
CA LYS A 76 18.15 -18.92 23.46
C LYS A 76 18.37 -20.08 22.48
N ARG A 77 17.45 -21.07 22.46
CA ARG A 77 17.53 -22.26 21.63
C ARG A 77 16.61 -22.28 20.41
N GLY A 78 15.71 -21.28 20.26
CA GLY A 78 14.77 -21.28 19.15
C GLY A 78 13.48 -20.54 19.44
N ILE A 79 12.32 -21.11 19.07
CA ILE A 79 11.00 -20.50 19.20
C ILE A 79 10.11 -21.37 20.09
N LYS A 80 9.54 -20.79 21.15
CA LYS A 80 8.52 -21.41 21.98
C LYS A 80 7.14 -21.00 21.49
N THR A 81 6.32 -21.99 21.16
CA THR A 81 4.91 -21.83 20.81
C THR A 81 4.01 -22.45 21.89
N LYS A 82 2.69 -22.30 21.74
CA LYS A 82 1.73 -22.92 22.64
C LYS A 82 1.85 -24.47 22.69
N LYS A 83 2.27 -25.10 21.59
CA LYS A 83 2.37 -26.58 21.50
C LYS A 83 3.74 -27.14 21.86
N GLY A 84 4.79 -26.32 21.97
CA GLY A 84 6.14 -26.79 22.26
C GLY A 84 7.22 -25.79 21.89
N GLU A 85 8.46 -26.18 22.10
CA GLU A 85 9.65 -25.43 21.72
C GLU A 85 10.31 -26.08 20.50
N TYR A 86 10.55 -25.27 19.48
CA TYR A 86 11.31 -25.66 18.28
C TYR A 86 12.76 -25.21 18.46
N ILE A 87 13.67 -26.16 18.48
CA ILE A 87 15.10 -25.91 18.57
C ILE A 87 15.63 -25.56 17.19
N LEU A 88 16.25 -24.40 17.04
CA LEU A 88 16.67 -23.83 15.76
C LEU A 88 18.05 -23.19 15.86
N ASP A 89 18.87 -23.42 14.85
CA ASP A 89 20.17 -22.77 14.71
C ASP A 89 20.02 -21.34 14.16
N LYS A 90 19.01 -21.10 13.33
CA LYS A 90 18.78 -19.81 12.68
C LYS A 90 17.29 -19.50 12.59
N ILE A 91 16.94 -18.22 12.77
CA ILE A 91 15.58 -17.72 12.61
C ILE A 91 15.60 -16.62 11.54
N ILE A 92 14.76 -16.76 10.52
CA ILE A 92 14.58 -15.75 9.47
C ILE A 92 13.26 -15.06 9.70
N PHE A 93 13.30 -13.74 9.98
CA PHE A 93 12.12 -12.90 10.13
C PHE A 93 11.66 -12.37 8.78
N ALA A 94 10.60 -12.95 8.23
CA ALA A 94 9.93 -12.47 7.01
C ALA A 94 8.57 -11.83 7.34
N THR A 95 8.54 -10.94 8.33
CA THR A 95 7.32 -10.39 8.95
C THR A 95 6.68 -9.25 8.15
N GLY A 96 7.29 -8.85 7.02
CA GLY A 96 6.81 -7.80 6.12
C GLY A 96 7.28 -6.40 6.52
N PHE A 97 6.84 -5.41 5.74
CA PHE A 97 7.22 -4.01 5.90
C PHE A 97 6.02 -3.15 6.29
N ASP A 98 6.29 -2.03 6.96
CA ASP A 98 5.36 -0.91 7.05
C ASP A 98 5.35 -0.14 5.71
N ALA A 99 4.60 -0.69 4.76
CA ALA A 99 4.61 -0.24 3.36
C ALA A 99 4.01 1.16 3.18
N LEU A 100 4.47 1.86 2.14
CA LEU A 100 4.03 3.15 1.61
C LEU A 100 4.24 4.35 2.53
N THR A 101 3.97 4.23 3.82
CA THR A 101 4.07 5.36 4.76
C THR A 101 5.15 5.19 5.81
N GLY A 102 5.56 3.96 6.12
CA GLY A 102 6.46 3.69 7.25
C GLY A 102 7.82 4.37 7.14
N SER A 103 8.45 4.35 5.97
CA SER A 103 9.76 4.97 5.75
C SER A 103 9.67 6.50 5.81
N ILE A 104 8.69 7.11 5.15
CA ILE A 104 8.55 8.58 5.10
C ILE A 104 8.20 9.17 6.47
N LEU A 105 7.40 8.46 7.29
CA LEU A 105 7.06 8.91 8.63
C LEU A 105 8.24 8.92 9.60
N LYS A 106 9.31 8.17 9.29
CA LYS A 106 10.56 8.17 10.07
C LYS A 106 11.50 9.34 9.75
N LEU A 107 11.25 10.08 8.65
CA LEU A 107 12.10 11.19 8.23
C LEU A 107 11.90 12.48 9.02
N ASN A 108 10.97 12.52 9.97
CA ASN A 108 10.66 13.69 10.81
C ASN A 108 10.41 14.99 10.00
N ILE A 109 9.66 14.87 8.91
CA ILE A 109 9.36 15.99 8.00
C ILE A 109 8.45 16.99 8.71
N THR A 110 8.84 18.26 8.70
CA THR A 110 8.09 19.38 9.28
C THR A 110 7.60 20.31 8.18
N GLY A 111 6.32 20.63 8.18
CA GLY A 111 5.66 21.56 7.27
C GLY A 111 5.39 22.93 7.89
N LYS A 112 4.44 23.67 7.29
CA LYS A 112 4.04 25.02 7.75
C LYS A 112 3.64 25.00 9.23
N LYS A 113 3.97 26.08 9.94
CA LYS A 113 3.65 26.25 11.38
C LYS A 113 4.15 25.10 12.27
N GLY A 114 5.27 24.46 11.89
CA GLY A 114 5.87 23.39 12.68
C GLY A 114 5.06 22.08 12.67
N ILE A 115 4.12 21.88 11.74
CA ILE A 115 3.32 20.66 11.66
C ILE A 115 4.22 19.49 11.24
N ASN A 116 4.33 18.47 12.11
CA ASN A 116 5.06 17.24 11.79
C ASN A 116 4.18 16.29 10.95
N LEU A 117 4.74 15.70 9.89
CA LEU A 117 4.04 14.82 8.96
C LEU A 117 3.43 13.59 9.66
N SER A 118 4.14 13.00 10.62
CA SER A 118 3.63 11.83 11.36
C SER A 118 2.40 12.17 12.21
N LYS A 119 2.38 13.35 12.82
CA LYS A 119 1.22 13.87 13.55
C LYS A 119 0.06 14.19 12.60
N PHE A 120 0.36 14.81 11.46
CA PHE A 120 -0.64 15.18 10.44
C PHE A 120 -1.32 13.95 9.82
N TRP A 121 -0.56 12.87 9.62
CA TRP A 121 -1.06 11.60 9.07
C TRP A 121 -1.52 10.59 10.13
N ARG A 122 -1.60 10.97 11.40
CA ARG A 122 -2.00 10.06 12.49
C ARG A 122 -3.34 9.35 12.24
N LYS A 123 -4.28 10.00 11.54
CA LYS A 123 -5.59 9.43 11.15
C LYS A 123 -5.61 8.84 9.74
N GLY A 124 -4.45 8.67 9.12
CA GLY A 124 -4.27 8.21 7.75
C GLY A 124 -3.62 9.26 6.85
N PRO A 125 -2.93 8.83 5.78
CA PRO A 125 -2.27 9.76 4.89
C PRO A 125 -3.28 10.64 4.16
N LYS A 126 -2.96 11.92 4.04
CA LYS A 126 -3.68 12.91 3.26
C LYS A 126 -2.73 13.38 2.17
N SER A 127 -3.03 13.08 0.94
CA SER A 127 -2.25 13.45 -0.23
C SER A 127 -3.16 13.81 -1.39
N PHE A 128 -2.64 14.58 -2.32
CA PHE A 128 -3.27 14.84 -3.61
C PHE A 128 -2.45 14.16 -4.71
N LEU A 129 -3.08 13.32 -5.51
CA LEU A 129 -2.45 12.46 -6.53
C LEU A 129 -1.38 11.49 -5.98
N GLY A 130 -1.17 11.41 -4.66
CA GLY A 130 -0.01 10.72 -4.07
C GLY A 130 1.32 11.46 -4.29
N LEU A 131 1.27 12.71 -4.75
CA LEU A 131 2.42 13.54 -5.09
C LEU A 131 2.61 14.70 -4.11
N LEU A 132 1.54 15.34 -3.68
CA LEU A 132 1.56 16.53 -2.83
C LEU A 132 0.83 16.31 -1.51
N VAL A 133 1.25 17.01 -0.46
CA VAL A 133 0.65 16.93 0.88
C VAL A 133 0.23 18.32 1.35
N PRO A 134 -1.03 18.51 1.84
CA PRO A 134 -1.45 19.80 2.40
C PRO A 134 -0.60 20.19 3.61
N ASN A 135 -0.29 21.47 3.76
CA ASN A 135 0.58 22.07 4.78
C ASN A 135 2.09 21.75 4.63
N PHE A 136 2.49 21.13 3.53
CA PHE A 136 3.89 20.82 3.25
C PHE A 136 4.27 21.38 1.87
N PRO A 137 4.53 22.70 1.76
CA PRO A 137 4.91 23.31 0.49
C PRO A 137 6.20 22.69 -0.04
N ASN A 138 6.28 22.56 -1.36
CA ASN A 138 7.41 21.97 -2.09
C ASN A 138 7.78 20.53 -1.69
N LEU A 139 6.93 19.84 -0.92
CA LEU A 139 7.10 18.42 -0.65
C LEU A 139 6.45 17.60 -1.76
N PHE A 140 7.28 17.00 -2.60
CA PHE A 140 6.85 16.01 -3.60
C PHE A 140 7.21 14.60 -3.14
N ILE A 141 6.26 13.69 -3.26
CA ILE A 141 6.43 12.27 -2.90
C ILE A 141 6.30 11.42 -4.16
N VAL A 142 7.38 10.76 -4.56
CA VAL A 142 7.35 9.78 -5.65
C VAL A 142 6.77 8.47 -5.14
N SER A 143 5.76 7.93 -5.82
CA SER A 143 5.03 6.70 -5.42
C SER A 143 4.40 6.78 -4.03
N GLY A 144 3.96 7.96 -3.63
CA GLY A 144 3.32 8.20 -2.33
C GLY A 144 1.93 7.56 -2.19
N PRO A 145 1.38 7.56 -0.97
CA PRO A 145 0.03 7.07 -0.72
C PRO A 145 -0.99 7.89 -1.53
N GLY A 146 -1.92 7.20 -2.20
CA GLY A 146 -2.87 7.81 -3.13
C GLY A 146 -2.42 7.79 -4.59
N SER A 147 -1.23 7.29 -4.92
CA SER A 147 -0.79 6.97 -6.28
C SER A 147 -1.03 5.48 -6.60
N PRO A 148 -0.97 5.03 -7.87
CA PRO A 148 -1.12 3.63 -8.22
C PRO A 148 -0.14 2.69 -7.50
N SER A 149 1.10 3.14 -7.27
CA SER A 149 2.12 2.40 -6.53
C SER A 149 2.25 0.96 -7.05
N VAL A 150 2.15 -0.01 -6.18
CA VAL A 150 2.30 -1.44 -6.49
C VAL A 150 1.16 -2.06 -7.33
N LEU A 151 0.10 -1.32 -7.60
CA LEU A 151 -0.98 -1.76 -8.49
C LEU A 151 -0.66 -1.52 -9.98
N THR A 152 0.54 -1.03 -10.29
CA THR A 152 1.03 -0.83 -11.65
C THR A 152 2.51 -1.21 -11.75
N ASN A 153 3.09 -1.05 -12.94
CA ASN A 153 4.56 -1.12 -13.12
C ASN A 153 5.20 0.10 -12.44
N VAL A 154 5.92 -0.14 -11.35
CA VAL A 154 6.47 0.94 -10.49
C VAL A 154 7.47 1.83 -11.24
N PRO A 155 8.44 1.33 -12.02
CA PRO A 155 9.31 2.18 -12.85
C PRO A 155 8.56 3.13 -13.78
N VAL A 156 7.56 2.64 -14.51
CA VAL A 156 6.72 3.46 -15.41
C VAL A 156 5.99 4.56 -14.65
N GLN A 157 5.49 4.25 -13.46
CA GLN A 157 4.87 5.25 -12.60
C GLN A 157 5.88 6.29 -12.09
N ILE A 158 7.09 5.87 -11.70
CA ILE A 158 8.14 6.78 -11.25
C ILE A 158 8.49 7.77 -12.36
N GLU A 159 8.69 7.31 -13.59
CA GLU A 159 8.92 8.18 -14.75
C GLU A 159 7.79 9.21 -14.93
N GLN A 160 6.54 8.76 -14.85
CA GLN A 160 5.40 9.66 -14.97
C GLN A 160 5.38 10.70 -13.83
N HIS A 161 5.68 10.30 -12.60
CA HIS A 161 5.76 11.21 -11.46
C HIS A 161 6.88 12.24 -11.63
N VAL A 162 8.08 11.79 -12.02
CA VAL A 162 9.23 12.67 -12.24
C VAL A 162 8.93 13.67 -13.35
N ASN A 163 8.34 13.25 -14.46
CA ASN A 163 7.94 14.13 -15.55
C ASN A 163 6.92 15.19 -15.08
N TRP A 164 5.89 14.75 -14.33
CA TRP A 164 4.88 15.69 -13.80
C TRP A 164 5.48 16.69 -12.81
N ILE A 165 6.35 16.25 -11.90
CA ILE A 165 7.06 17.11 -10.94
C ILE A 165 7.95 18.09 -11.67
N THR A 166 8.71 17.63 -12.67
CA THR A 166 9.57 18.48 -13.50
C THR A 166 8.77 19.56 -14.24
N ASN A 167 7.63 19.19 -14.84
CA ASN A 167 6.73 20.14 -15.51
C ASN A 167 6.14 21.15 -14.50
N CYS A 168 5.81 20.68 -13.29
CA CYS A 168 5.36 21.55 -12.21
C CYS A 168 6.40 22.57 -11.82
N ILE A 169 7.65 22.15 -11.61
CA ILE A 169 8.77 23.05 -11.26
C ILE A 169 9.00 24.07 -12.38
N LYS A 170 9.07 23.63 -13.64
CA LYS A 170 9.18 24.54 -14.80
C LYS A 170 8.04 25.56 -14.87
N TYR A 171 6.81 25.12 -14.54
CA TYR A 171 5.66 26.02 -14.48
C TYR A 171 5.82 27.08 -13.37
N LEU A 172 6.29 26.68 -12.18
CA LEU A 172 6.57 27.61 -11.08
C LEU A 172 7.60 28.67 -11.49
N GLU A 173 8.74 28.23 -12.04
CA GLU A 173 9.82 29.12 -12.50
C GLU A 173 9.32 30.11 -13.54
N LYS A 174 8.63 29.62 -14.61
CA LYS A 174 8.07 30.45 -15.67
C LYS A 174 7.09 31.50 -15.16
N ASN A 175 6.34 31.20 -14.11
CA ASN A 175 5.33 32.09 -13.53
C ASN A 175 5.82 32.82 -12.28
N ARG A 176 7.16 32.82 -12.02
CA ARG A 176 7.78 33.46 -10.86
C ARG A 176 7.15 33.05 -9.53
N LYS A 177 6.74 31.80 -9.41
CA LYS A 177 6.23 31.22 -8.18
C LYS A 177 7.35 30.44 -7.47
N LYS A 178 7.49 30.62 -6.16
CA LYS A 178 8.56 29.97 -5.36
C LYS A 178 8.11 28.68 -4.68
N SER A 179 6.82 28.52 -4.47
CA SER A 179 6.34 27.30 -3.85
C SER A 179 4.94 26.89 -4.32
N ILE A 180 4.67 25.62 -4.18
CA ILE A 180 3.38 24.98 -4.46
C ILE A 180 2.96 24.14 -3.26
N GLU A 181 1.69 24.21 -2.93
CA GLU A 181 1.06 23.39 -1.90
C GLU A 181 -0.31 22.93 -2.37
N THR A 182 -0.68 21.69 -2.13
CA THR A 182 -2.06 21.26 -2.41
C THR A 182 -3.03 21.73 -1.33
N THR A 183 -4.29 21.94 -1.70
CA THR A 183 -5.33 22.29 -0.74
C THR A 183 -5.84 21.07 0.02
N ASN A 184 -6.30 21.29 1.27
CA ASN A 184 -6.98 20.23 2.02
C ASN A 184 -8.23 19.69 1.29
N LEU A 185 -8.91 20.56 0.52
CA LEU A 185 -10.08 20.19 -0.26
C LEU A 185 -9.71 19.25 -1.41
N ALA A 186 -8.64 19.54 -2.16
CA ALA A 186 -8.14 18.68 -3.24
C ALA A 186 -7.74 17.30 -2.71
N ALA A 187 -6.98 17.27 -1.63
CA ALA A 187 -6.59 16.00 -0.99
C ALA A 187 -7.80 15.20 -0.49
N LYS A 188 -8.82 15.85 0.09
CA LYS A 188 -10.07 15.20 0.54
C LYS A 188 -10.88 14.65 -0.64
N LYS A 189 -11.00 15.41 -1.74
CA LYS A 189 -11.68 14.94 -2.96
C LYS A 189 -10.96 13.73 -3.55
N TRP A 190 -9.64 13.77 -3.61
CA TRP A 190 -8.83 12.67 -4.10
C TRP A 190 -9.00 11.40 -3.27
N GLN A 191 -8.96 11.53 -1.94
CA GLN A 191 -9.21 10.39 -1.03
C GLN A 191 -10.62 9.82 -1.22
N LYS A 192 -11.64 10.67 -1.43
CA LYS A 192 -13.01 10.22 -1.71
C LYS A 192 -13.08 9.43 -3.02
N GLU A 193 -12.38 9.89 -4.06
CA GLU A 193 -12.30 9.17 -5.35
C GLU A 193 -11.67 7.79 -5.17
N ILE A 194 -10.54 7.69 -4.45
CA ILE A 194 -9.90 6.40 -4.13
C ILE A 194 -10.90 5.47 -3.42
N MET A 195 -11.61 5.97 -2.41
CA MET A 195 -12.57 5.16 -1.65
C MET A 195 -13.77 4.73 -2.50
N ASN A 196 -14.22 5.55 -3.46
CA ASN A 196 -15.28 5.18 -4.39
C ASN A 196 -14.84 4.08 -5.36
N LEU A 197 -13.60 4.15 -5.84
CA LEU A 197 -13.03 3.14 -6.73
C LEU A 197 -12.79 1.82 -6.00
N VAL A 198 -12.20 1.85 -4.81
CA VAL A 198 -11.85 0.64 -4.07
C VAL A 198 -13.07 -0.17 -3.61
N LYS A 199 -14.19 0.50 -3.30
CA LYS A 199 -15.46 -0.18 -2.96
C LYS A 199 -15.94 -1.16 -4.04
N LYS A 200 -15.57 -0.93 -5.29
CA LYS A 200 -15.90 -1.78 -6.44
C LYS A 200 -14.93 -2.95 -6.62
N THR A 201 -13.94 -3.11 -5.74
CA THR A 201 -12.90 -4.13 -5.83
C THR A 201 -12.96 -5.13 -4.68
N LEU A 202 -12.22 -6.21 -4.80
CA LEU A 202 -12.08 -7.22 -3.75
C LEU A 202 -11.09 -6.83 -2.64
N PHE A 203 -10.32 -5.75 -2.81
CA PHE A 203 -9.28 -5.35 -1.84
C PHE A 203 -9.82 -5.13 -0.43
N MET A 204 -11.06 -4.63 -0.31
CA MET A 204 -11.68 -4.39 1.00
C MET A 204 -12.11 -5.68 1.72
N LYS A 205 -12.22 -6.81 1.01
CA LYS A 205 -12.61 -8.10 1.60
C LYS A 205 -11.48 -8.80 2.35
N ALA A 206 -10.22 -8.39 2.18
CA ALA A 206 -9.10 -8.92 2.96
C ALA A 206 -9.21 -8.47 4.41
N LYS A 207 -9.13 -9.41 5.38
CA LYS A 207 -9.18 -9.09 6.82
C LYS A 207 -7.97 -8.26 7.27
N SER A 208 -6.78 -8.55 6.73
CA SER A 208 -5.55 -7.82 6.98
C SER A 208 -4.78 -7.65 5.68
N SER A 209 -4.39 -6.42 5.35
CA SER A 209 -3.66 -6.13 4.12
C SER A 209 -2.84 -4.84 4.27
N TRP A 210 -1.59 -4.88 3.86
CA TRP A 210 -0.75 -3.69 3.81
C TRP A 210 -1.30 -2.61 2.84
N TYR A 211 -2.15 -2.98 1.88
CA TYR A 211 -2.90 -2.01 1.06
C TYR A 211 -3.81 -1.09 1.88
N LYS A 212 -4.29 -1.57 3.02
CA LYS A 212 -5.15 -0.83 3.96
C LYS A 212 -4.40 -0.33 5.20
N GLY A 213 -3.12 -0.67 5.35
CA GLY A 213 -2.33 -0.35 6.53
C GLY A 213 -2.71 -1.15 7.78
N ASP A 214 -3.69 -2.05 7.70
CA ASP A 214 -4.19 -2.81 8.85
C ASP A 214 -3.37 -4.08 9.17
N ASN A 215 -2.25 -4.27 8.49
CA ASN A 215 -1.24 -5.27 8.83
C ASN A 215 -0.27 -4.81 9.94
N ILE A 216 -0.29 -3.52 10.29
CA ILE A 216 0.54 -2.94 11.35
C ILE A 216 -0.37 -2.53 12.53
N PRO A 217 -0.14 -3.04 13.76
CA PRO A 217 -0.92 -2.64 14.93
C PRO A 217 -0.87 -1.14 15.18
N GLY A 218 -2.03 -0.52 15.46
CA GLY A 218 -2.14 0.92 15.72
C GLY A 218 -2.09 1.83 14.48
N LYS A 219 -1.79 1.30 13.29
CA LYS A 219 -1.82 2.07 12.05
C LYS A 219 -3.26 2.33 11.60
N PRO A 220 -3.58 3.55 11.13
CA PRO A 220 -4.91 3.87 10.61
C PRO A 220 -5.30 2.98 9.42
N LYS A 221 -6.51 2.45 9.47
CA LYS A 221 -7.06 1.63 8.38
C LYS A 221 -7.57 2.52 7.27
N THR A 222 -6.77 2.67 6.22
CA THR A 222 -7.15 3.43 5.03
C THR A 222 -6.52 2.78 3.80
N PHE A 223 -7.24 2.77 2.68
CA PHE A 223 -6.70 2.23 1.44
C PHE A 223 -5.63 3.18 0.90
N LEU A 224 -4.43 2.67 0.73
CA LEU A 224 -3.23 3.47 0.44
C LEU A 224 -2.97 3.67 -1.05
N PRO A 225 -3.03 2.64 -1.94
CA PRO A 225 -2.80 2.83 -3.37
C PRO A 225 -4.02 3.45 -4.08
N TYR A 226 -3.82 3.92 -5.32
CA TYR A 226 -4.90 4.32 -6.21
C TYR A 226 -5.35 3.12 -7.08
N PRO A 227 -6.61 2.64 -6.99
CA PRO A 227 -7.03 1.41 -7.66
C PRO A 227 -7.63 1.64 -9.06
N GLY A 228 -7.62 2.87 -9.58
CA GLY A 228 -8.24 3.23 -10.87
C GLY A 228 -7.43 2.89 -12.11
N GLY A 229 -6.23 2.30 -11.95
CA GLY A 229 -5.31 1.98 -13.05
C GLY A 229 -4.48 3.16 -13.54
N MET A 230 -3.33 2.85 -14.15
CA MET A 230 -2.35 3.85 -14.57
C MET A 230 -2.87 4.83 -15.64
N PRO A 231 -3.64 4.40 -16.68
CA PRO A 231 -4.14 5.33 -17.69
C PRO A 231 -5.07 6.41 -17.10
N LYS A 232 -6.00 6.01 -16.22
CA LYS A 232 -6.91 6.96 -15.54
C LYS A 232 -6.12 7.90 -14.64
N TYR A 233 -5.18 7.38 -13.87
CA TYR A 233 -4.33 8.18 -12.99
C TYR A 233 -3.51 9.23 -13.77
N LYS A 234 -2.87 8.82 -14.87
CA LYS A 234 -2.14 9.74 -15.74
C LYS A 234 -3.03 10.87 -16.27
N ASN A 235 -4.25 10.54 -16.67
CA ASN A 235 -5.22 11.55 -17.11
C ASN A 235 -5.59 12.54 -16.01
N GLU A 236 -5.76 12.09 -14.76
CA GLU A 236 -6.00 13.00 -13.63
C GLU A 236 -4.80 13.94 -13.39
N CYS A 237 -3.58 13.42 -13.44
CA CYS A 237 -2.36 14.23 -13.36
C CYS A 237 -2.28 15.28 -14.48
N LEU A 238 -2.57 14.88 -15.72
CA LEU A 238 -2.59 15.77 -16.89
C LEU A 238 -3.67 16.86 -16.80
N LYS A 239 -4.84 16.54 -16.22
CA LYS A 239 -5.89 17.55 -15.98
C LYS A 239 -5.41 18.68 -15.07
N VAL A 240 -4.72 18.31 -13.97
CA VAL A 240 -4.16 19.30 -13.03
C VAL A 240 -3.14 20.19 -13.73
N GLU A 241 -2.23 19.60 -14.51
CA GLU A 241 -1.22 20.32 -15.29
C GLU A 241 -1.85 21.28 -16.30
N LYS A 242 -2.79 20.79 -17.14
CA LYS A 242 -3.54 21.59 -18.13
C LYS A 242 -4.32 22.74 -17.48
N ASN A 243 -4.86 22.53 -16.28
CA ASN A 243 -5.55 23.55 -15.50
C ASN A 243 -4.61 24.47 -14.72
N LYS A 244 -3.30 24.48 -15.06
CA LYS A 244 -2.32 25.37 -14.43
C LYS A 244 -2.28 25.20 -12.89
N TYR A 245 -2.41 23.96 -12.42
CA TYR A 245 -2.37 23.60 -11.00
C TYR A 245 -3.39 24.33 -10.11
N LYS A 246 -4.61 24.63 -10.62
CA LYS A 246 -5.66 25.36 -9.88
C LYS A 246 -6.11 24.70 -8.58
N ASP A 247 -5.90 23.36 -8.43
CA ASP A 247 -6.16 22.62 -7.19
C ASP A 247 -5.07 22.82 -6.12
N CYS A 248 -4.05 23.60 -6.44
CA CYS A 248 -2.92 23.92 -5.58
C CYS A 248 -2.86 25.41 -5.28
N LEU A 249 -2.29 25.75 -4.13
CA LEU A 249 -1.90 27.10 -3.76
C LEU A 249 -0.50 27.35 -4.31
N LEU A 250 -0.33 28.45 -5.03
CA LEU A 250 0.93 28.87 -5.63
C LEU A 250 1.36 30.18 -4.97
N TYR A 251 2.51 30.19 -4.31
CA TYR A 251 3.01 31.33 -3.57
C TYR A 251 4.10 32.07 -4.36
N THR A 252 4.11 33.40 -4.29
CA THR A 252 5.22 34.26 -4.67
C THR A 252 6.18 34.44 -3.48
N SER A 253 7.33 35.09 -3.67
CA SER A 253 8.33 35.34 -2.60
C SER A 253 7.75 36.08 -1.38
N ASP A 254 6.85 37.03 -1.63
CA ASP A 254 6.35 37.92 -0.59
C ASP A 254 5.23 37.29 0.28
N ALA A 255 4.59 36.21 -0.19
CA ALA A 255 3.54 35.54 0.57
C ALA A 255 4.06 34.40 1.47
N ALA A 256 5.35 34.06 1.37
CA ALA A 256 5.94 33.01 2.21
C ALA A 256 6.45 33.60 3.56
N ASP A 257 6.75 34.90 3.60
CA ASP A 257 7.30 35.58 4.78
C ASP A 257 6.22 36.17 5.69
N GLU A 258 4.96 36.29 5.22
CA GLU A 258 3.84 36.81 6.04
C GLU A 258 3.16 35.76 6.91
N VAL A 259 3.67 34.53 6.97
CA VAL A 259 3.09 33.41 7.74
C VAL A 259 4.13 32.82 8.70
N VAL A 260 4.76 33.71 9.49
CA VAL A 260 5.51 33.31 10.70
C VAL A 260 4.61 33.35 11.92
#